data_81f3500c8eff0281a6ee25a9ccb8b707
#
_entry.id   81f3500c8eff0281a6ee25a9ccb8b707
#
_cell.length_a   1.000
_cell.length_b   1.000
_cell.length_c   1.000
_cell.angle_alpha   90.00
_cell.angle_beta   90.00
_cell.angle_gamma   90.00
#
_symmetry.space_group_name_H-M   'P 1'
#
loop_
_entity.id
_entity.type
_entity.pdbx_description
1 polymer ?
#
loop_
_entity_poly.entity_id
_entity_poly.type
_entity_poly.pdbx_seq_one_letter_code
_entity_poly.pdbx_strand_id
1 'polypeptide(L)'
;MSEIAISVKGVSKRYTIGKQKDGSLRGTLSGIFSKNSQTKDDFWALKDLSFDIQKGDVVGIIGKNGAGKSTLLKILSQITRPTDGEIEINGRVASLLEVGTGFHPELTGRENIYLNGTILGMTRKEVANKFDEIVAFSGVDKFIDTPVKHYSSGMYVRLAFAVAAHLEPEILIIDEVLAVGDAEFQEKCLGKMKDVAGEGRTVIFVSHDIAAVKKLC
;
A
#
# COMPACT_ATOMS: atom_id res chain seq x y z
N MET A 1 26.84 -10.50 9.81
CA MET A 1 26.38 -9.11 9.60
C MET A 1 24.96 -9.22 9.08
N SER A 2 24.01 -8.60 9.75
CA SER A 2 22.61 -8.56 9.28
C SER A 2 22.58 -7.77 7.96
N GLU A 3 21.88 -8.32 6.99
CA GLU A 3 21.77 -7.75 5.64
C GLU A 3 20.66 -6.70 5.63
N ILE A 4 20.94 -5.50 5.11
CA ILE A 4 19.97 -4.40 5.05
C ILE A 4 18.92 -4.71 3.99
N ALA A 5 17.63 -4.66 4.38
CA ALA A 5 16.50 -4.78 3.48
C ALA A 5 16.15 -3.40 2.87
N ILE A 6 16.12 -2.36 3.69
CA ILE A 6 15.83 -0.98 3.25
C ILE A 6 16.79 -0.03 3.93
N SER A 7 17.42 0.85 3.14
CA SER A 7 18.21 1.98 3.64
C SER A 7 17.61 3.29 3.16
N VAL A 8 17.34 4.18 4.08
CA VAL A 8 16.75 5.52 3.84
C VAL A 8 17.75 6.57 4.30
N LYS A 9 18.19 7.46 3.39
CA LYS A 9 19.24 8.45 3.67
C LYS A 9 18.79 9.85 3.27
N GLY A 10 18.59 10.72 4.26
CA GLY A 10 18.27 12.13 4.08
C GLY A 10 16.96 12.39 3.30
N VAL A 11 16.00 11.46 3.39
CA VAL A 11 14.79 11.51 2.58
C VAL A 11 13.86 12.63 3.01
N SER A 12 13.52 13.48 2.06
CA SER A 12 12.54 14.55 2.21
C SER A 12 11.50 14.51 1.11
N LYS A 13 10.27 14.89 1.42
CA LYS A 13 9.18 15.00 0.45
C LYS A 13 8.43 16.30 0.59
N ARG A 14 8.42 17.07 -0.49
CA ARG A 14 7.71 18.33 -0.62
C ARG A 14 6.55 18.19 -1.60
N TYR A 15 5.42 18.76 -1.25
CA TYR A 15 4.28 18.96 -2.12
C TYR A 15 4.02 20.46 -2.30
N THR A 16 3.72 20.87 -3.51
CA THR A 16 3.33 22.24 -3.82
C THR A 16 1.81 22.32 -3.83
N ILE A 17 1.23 23.10 -2.92
CA ILE A 17 -0.22 23.32 -2.85
C ILE A 17 -0.55 24.48 -3.79
N GLY A 18 -1.08 24.16 -4.99
CA GLY A 18 -1.59 25.16 -5.92
C GLY A 18 -3.02 25.58 -5.53
N LYS A 19 -3.30 26.87 -5.36
CA LYS A 19 -4.68 27.35 -5.38
C LYS A 19 -5.22 27.16 -6.79
N GLN A 20 -6.29 26.36 -6.93
CA GLN A 20 -7.04 26.28 -8.19
C GLN A 20 -7.47 27.69 -8.58
N LYS A 21 -7.11 28.12 -9.78
CA LYS A 21 -7.69 29.35 -10.36
C LYS A 21 -9.17 29.06 -10.56
N ASP A 22 -10.01 29.86 -9.90
CA ASP A 22 -11.42 29.92 -10.27
C ASP A 22 -11.50 30.18 -11.77
N GLY A 23 -12.07 29.21 -12.52
CA GLY A 23 -12.20 29.24 -13.97
C GLY A 23 -13.20 30.29 -14.48
N SER A 24 -13.31 31.44 -13.81
CA SER A 24 -14.10 32.59 -14.21
C SER A 24 -13.38 33.34 -15.33
N LEU A 25 -14.03 33.46 -16.49
CA LEU A 25 -13.57 34.26 -17.65
C LEU A 25 -13.23 35.71 -17.30
N ARG A 26 -13.72 36.26 -16.18
CA ARG A 26 -13.35 37.59 -15.64
C ARG A 26 -11.93 37.64 -15.05
N GLY A 27 -11.38 36.51 -14.59
CA GLY A 27 -10.01 36.46 -14.05
C GLY A 27 -8.93 36.48 -15.13
N THR A 28 -9.25 36.16 -16.37
CA THR A 28 -8.29 36.05 -17.47
C THR A 28 -7.89 37.46 -18.03
N LEU A 29 -8.78 38.42 -17.97
CA LEU A 29 -8.53 39.76 -18.50
C LEU A 29 -7.78 40.70 -17.52
N SER A 30 -7.87 40.44 -16.20
CA SER A 30 -7.15 41.23 -15.18
C SER A 30 -5.72 40.72 -14.91
N GLY A 31 -5.37 39.53 -15.41
CA GLY A 31 -4.05 38.90 -15.18
C GLY A 31 -2.91 39.42 -16.05
N ILE A 32 -3.18 40.28 -17.06
CA ILE A 32 -2.15 40.79 -18.00
C ILE A 32 -1.28 41.87 -17.38
N PHE A 33 -1.73 42.54 -16.32
CA PHE A 33 -1.00 43.67 -15.67
C PHE A 33 -0.61 43.40 -14.21
N SER A 34 -0.90 42.20 -13.64
CA SER A 34 -0.51 41.91 -12.27
C SER A 34 0.64 40.92 -12.27
N LYS A 35 1.84 41.40 -11.96
CA LYS A 35 3.02 40.63 -11.61
C LYS A 35 2.84 40.06 -10.20
N ASN A 36 1.72 39.32 -9.99
CA ASN A 36 1.45 38.64 -8.72
C ASN A 36 2.24 37.34 -8.72
N SER A 37 3.35 37.32 -8.03
CA SER A 37 4.06 36.12 -7.64
C SER A 37 3.05 35.19 -6.92
N GLN A 38 2.61 34.13 -7.61
CA GLN A 38 1.85 33.07 -6.98
C GLN A 38 2.73 32.52 -5.86
N THR A 39 2.41 32.82 -4.62
CA THR A 39 2.97 32.15 -3.47
C THR A 39 2.48 30.69 -3.57
N LYS A 40 3.32 29.84 -4.14
CA LYS A 40 3.16 28.40 -4.05
C LYS A 40 3.49 28.07 -2.61
N ASP A 41 2.50 27.69 -1.82
CA ASP A 41 2.73 27.24 -0.48
C ASP A 41 3.31 25.82 -0.56
N ASP A 42 4.61 25.70 -0.31
CA ASP A 42 5.30 24.42 -0.25
C ASP A 42 5.05 23.77 1.11
N PHE A 43 4.53 22.55 1.08
CA PHE A 43 4.29 21.73 2.26
C PHE A 43 5.29 20.58 2.30
N TRP A 44 6.09 20.50 3.35
CA TRP A 44 7.00 19.39 3.58
C TRP A 44 6.29 18.29 4.37
N ALA A 45 5.98 17.20 3.68
CA ALA A 45 5.36 16.03 4.29
C ALA A 45 6.39 15.18 5.05
N LEU A 46 7.65 15.18 4.60
CA LEU A 46 8.78 14.52 5.24
C LEU A 46 9.99 15.44 5.16
N LYS A 47 10.85 15.41 6.20
CA LYS A 47 12.10 16.19 6.25
C LYS A 47 13.22 15.35 6.81
N ASP A 48 14.28 15.18 6.03
CA ASP A 48 15.57 14.61 6.41
C ASP A 48 15.48 13.31 7.25
N LEU A 49 14.73 12.34 6.72
CA LEU A 49 14.59 11.04 7.36
C LEU A 49 15.73 10.12 6.97
N SER A 50 16.37 9.51 7.99
CA SER A 50 17.43 8.52 7.80
C SER A 50 17.26 7.37 8.78
N PHE A 51 17.18 6.14 8.25
CA PHE A 51 17.12 4.90 9.03
C PHE A 51 17.39 3.70 8.15
N ASP A 52 17.76 2.58 8.75
CA ASP A 52 17.93 1.29 8.11
C ASP A 52 16.98 0.26 8.71
N ILE A 53 16.47 -0.64 7.87
CA ILE A 53 15.66 -1.80 8.24
C ILE A 53 16.44 -3.04 7.79
N GLN A 54 16.64 -3.99 8.69
CA GLN A 54 17.36 -5.23 8.39
C GLN A 54 16.41 -6.29 7.83
N LYS A 55 16.96 -7.27 7.11
CA LYS A 55 16.17 -8.42 6.64
C LYS A 55 15.61 -9.18 7.84
N GLY A 56 14.33 -9.49 7.78
CA GLY A 56 13.60 -10.18 8.82
C GLY A 56 13.08 -9.29 9.95
N ASP A 57 13.34 -7.98 9.92
CA ASP A 57 12.79 -7.06 10.91
C ASP A 57 11.28 -6.89 10.75
N VAL A 58 10.58 -6.79 11.88
CA VAL A 58 9.18 -6.38 11.95
C VAL A 58 9.13 -4.98 12.56
N VAL A 59 8.86 -3.99 11.73
CA VAL A 59 8.98 -2.56 12.09
C VAL A 59 7.61 -1.90 12.14
N GLY A 60 7.25 -1.33 13.29
CA GLY A 60 6.04 -0.53 13.46
C GLY A 60 6.30 0.97 13.30
N ILE A 61 5.63 1.61 12.33
CA ILE A 61 5.67 3.06 12.15
C ILE A 61 4.43 3.67 12.81
N ILE A 62 4.64 4.45 13.85
CA ILE A 62 3.58 5.07 14.65
C ILE A 62 3.64 6.58 14.53
N GLY A 63 2.50 7.24 14.50
CA GLY A 63 2.45 8.70 14.48
C GLY A 63 1.01 9.22 14.34
N LYS A 64 0.81 10.49 14.68
CA LYS A 64 -0.48 11.19 14.54
C LYS A 64 -0.92 11.29 13.07
N ASN A 65 -2.21 11.52 12.83
CA ASN A 65 -2.68 11.86 11.48
C ASN A 65 -1.98 13.11 10.98
N GLY A 66 -1.56 13.10 9.71
CA GLY A 66 -0.77 14.18 9.12
C GLY A 66 0.74 14.13 9.39
N ALA A 67 1.26 13.16 10.15
CA ALA A 67 2.70 13.03 10.44
C ALA A 67 3.56 12.54 9.25
N GLY A 68 2.98 12.34 8.08
CA GLY A 68 3.72 11.91 6.88
C GLY A 68 3.79 10.39 6.68
N LYS A 69 3.16 9.57 7.54
CA LYS A 69 3.20 8.10 7.45
C LYS A 69 2.83 7.56 6.07
N SER A 70 1.67 7.96 5.54
CA SER A 70 1.22 7.52 4.21
C SER A 70 2.14 8.02 3.08
N THR A 71 2.80 9.16 3.26
CA THR A 71 3.80 9.65 2.31
C THR A 71 5.05 8.77 2.34
N LEU A 72 5.52 8.40 3.52
CA LEU A 72 6.65 7.49 3.68
C LEU A 72 6.34 6.12 3.07
N LEU A 73 5.15 5.56 3.35
CA LEU A 73 4.74 4.30 2.75
C LEU A 73 4.71 4.34 1.22
N LYS A 74 4.17 5.41 0.63
CA LYS A 74 4.17 5.59 -0.84
C LYS A 74 5.58 5.65 -1.42
N ILE A 75 6.54 6.18 -0.68
CA ILE A 75 7.94 6.21 -1.11
C ILE A 75 8.56 4.82 -0.98
N LEU A 76 8.37 4.14 0.16
CA LEU A 76 8.88 2.78 0.38
C LEU A 76 8.25 1.76 -0.59
N SER A 77 6.97 1.94 -0.95
CA SER A 77 6.28 1.15 -1.98
C SER A 77 6.62 1.57 -3.42
N GLN A 78 7.55 2.50 -3.61
CA GLN A 78 7.99 3.01 -4.92
C GLN A 78 6.87 3.69 -5.76
N ILE A 79 5.73 4.03 -5.16
CA ILE A 79 4.61 4.73 -5.81
C ILE A 79 4.98 6.19 -6.10
N THR A 80 5.77 6.82 -5.21
CA THR A 80 6.24 8.19 -5.40
C THR A 80 7.72 8.30 -5.06
N ARG A 81 8.43 9.18 -5.76
CA ARG A 81 9.86 9.44 -5.48
C ARG A 81 10.01 10.47 -4.36
N PRO A 82 11.07 10.40 -3.56
CA PRO A 82 11.44 11.49 -2.65
C PRO A 82 11.76 12.77 -3.44
N THR A 83 11.71 13.93 -2.77
CA THR A 83 12.17 15.21 -3.35
C THR A 83 13.68 15.32 -3.19
N ASP A 84 14.20 14.95 -2.02
CA ASP A 84 15.62 14.92 -1.71
C ASP A 84 15.96 13.61 -0.98
N GLY A 85 17.23 13.23 -1.00
CA GLY A 85 17.73 11.99 -0.40
C GLY A 85 17.55 10.77 -1.30
N GLU A 86 17.94 9.61 -0.81
CA GLU A 86 17.91 8.36 -1.55
C GLU A 86 17.35 7.21 -0.71
N ILE A 87 16.79 6.22 -1.41
CA ILE A 87 16.31 4.97 -0.80
C ILE A 87 16.87 3.81 -1.60
N GLU A 88 17.48 2.88 -0.88
CA GLU A 88 17.94 1.60 -1.39
C GLU A 88 17.04 0.49 -0.84
N ILE A 89 16.53 -0.39 -1.71
CA ILE A 89 15.62 -1.48 -1.36
C ILE A 89 16.16 -2.77 -1.94
N ASN A 90 16.43 -3.74 -1.08
CA ASN A 90 17.02 -5.03 -1.42
C ASN A 90 15.99 -6.15 -1.29
N GLY A 91 15.21 -6.38 -2.35
CA GLY A 91 14.15 -7.40 -2.44
C GLY A 91 12.89 -6.88 -3.11
N ARG A 92 11.93 -7.80 -3.34
CA ARG A 92 10.60 -7.46 -3.86
C ARG A 92 9.76 -6.84 -2.75
N VAL A 93 9.16 -5.70 -3.04
CA VAL A 93 8.23 -5.04 -2.14
C VAL A 93 6.80 -5.35 -2.57
N ALA A 94 5.98 -5.82 -1.64
CA ALA A 94 4.53 -5.81 -1.81
C ALA A 94 3.90 -4.85 -0.79
N SER A 95 2.92 -4.10 -1.25
CA SER A 95 2.21 -3.14 -0.42
C SER A 95 0.72 -3.44 -0.38
N LEU A 96 0.18 -3.56 0.83
CA LEU A 96 -1.26 -3.70 1.05
C LEU A 96 -2.00 -2.35 1.03
N LEU A 97 -1.32 -1.24 0.71
CA LEU A 97 -1.92 0.08 0.55
C LEU A 97 -3.00 0.13 -0.54
N GLU A 98 -2.87 -0.71 -1.54
CA GLU A 98 -3.67 -0.68 -2.76
C GLU A 98 -4.47 -1.97 -2.95
N VAL A 99 -4.93 -2.59 -1.86
CA VAL A 99 -5.77 -3.80 -1.92
C VAL A 99 -7.00 -3.55 -2.78
N GLY A 100 -7.14 -4.34 -3.86
CA GLY A 100 -8.24 -4.20 -4.83
C GLY A 100 -7.99 -3.19 -5.95
N THR A 101 -6.92 -2.41 -5.91
CA THR A 101 -6.50 -1.63 -7.07
C THR A 101 -6.11 -2.59 -8.21
N GLY A 102 -6.66 -2.37 -9.39
CA GLY A 102 -6.38 -3.20 -10.57
C GLY A 102 -7.40 -4.32 -10.81
N PHE A 103 -8.42 -4.50 -9.97
CA PHE A 103 -9.55 -5.35 -10.32
C PHE A 103 -10.36 -4.72 -11.46
N HIS A 104 -10.62 -5.52 -12.48
CA HIS A 104 -11.43 -5.08 -13.61
C HIS A 104 -12.89 -5.55 -13.43
N PRO A 105 -13.88 -4.65 -13.45
CA PRO A 105 -15.26 -4.98 -13.09
C PRO A 105 -15.91 -6.01 -14.01
N GLU A 106 -15.53 -6.07 -15.28
CA GLU A 106 -16.10 -6.99 -16.27
C GLU A 106 -15.45 -8.40 -16.20
N LEU A 107 -14.30 -8.54 -15.55
CA LEU A 107 -13.64 -9.84 -15.38
C LEU A 107 -14.23 -10.59 -14.18
N THR A 108 -14.21 -11.91 -14.29
CA THR A 108 -14.58 -12.83 -13.19
C THR A 108 -13.61 -12.72 -12.01
N GLY A 109 -14.00 -13.26 -10.84
CA GLY A 109 -13.10 -13.35 -9.70
C GLY A 109 -11.83 -14.13 -10.04
N ARG A 110 -11.96 -15.22 -10.80
CA ARG A 110 -10.83 -16.03 -11.31
C ARG A 110 -9.85 -15.18 -12.12
N GLU A 111 -10.34 -14.47 -13.12
CA GLU A 111 -9.52 -13.64 -13.99
C GLU A 111 -8.86 -12.49 -13.22
N ASN A 112 -9.58 -11.90 -12.26
CA ASN A 112 -9.05 -10.85 -11.39
C ASN A 112 -7.95 -11.36 -10.46
N ILE A 113 -8.02 -12.60 -9.96
CA ILE A 113 -6.92 -13.21 -9.19
C ILE A 113 -5.64 -13.22 -10.03
N TYR A 114 -5.70 -13.68 -11.28
CA TYR A 114 -4.54 -13.69 -12.17
C TYR A 114 -4.05 -12.29 -12.53
N LEU A 115 -4.96 -11.39 -12.85
CA LEU A 115 -4.65 -9.99 -13.19
C LEU A 115 -3.96 -9.30 -12.00
N ASN A 116 -4.61 -9.32 -10.85
CA ASN A 116 -4.13 -8.62 -9.66
C ASN A 116 -2.86 -9.26 -9.09
N GLY A 117 -2.77 -10.60 -9.04
CA GLY A 117 -1.56 -11.29 -8.64
C GLY A 117 -0.35 -10.88 -9.50
N THR A 118 -0.55 -10.75 -10.82
CA THR A 118 0.50 -10.30 -11.73
C THR A 118 0.87 -8.83 -11.51
N ILE A 119 -0.11 -7.95 -11.31
CA ILE A 119 0.13 -6.53 -10.98
C ILE A 119 0.95 -6.40 -9.69
N LEU A 120 0.66 -7.25 -8.69
CA LEU A 120 1.36 -7.27 -7.40
C LEU A 120 2.71 -8.02 -7.46
N GLY A 121 3.16 -8.46 -8.65
CA GLY A 121 4.48 -9.00 -8.87
C GLY A 121 4.59 -10.53 -8.81
N MET A 122 3.47 -11.27 -8.76
CA MET A 122 3.48 -12.73 -8.90
C MET A 122 3.64 -13.14 -10.36
N THR A 123 4.38 -14.18 -10.61
CA THR A 123 4.35 -14.86 -11.91
C THR A 123 3.02 -15.62 -12.08
N ARG A 124 2.60 -15.86 -13.33
CA ARG A 124 1.39 -16.64 -13.61
C ARG A 124 1.43 -18.05 -12.98
N LYS A 125 2.61 -18.63 -12.87
CA LYS A 125 2.81 -19.95 -12.23
C LYS A 125 2.62 -19.87 -10.72
N GLU A 126 3.12 -18.82 -10.06
CA GLU A 126 2.88 -18.59 -8.62
C GLU A 126 1.40 -18.41 -8.33
N VAL A 127 0.70 -17.60 -9.15
CA VAL A 127 -0.75 -17.42 -9.01
C VAL A 127 -1.47 -18.75 -9.18
N ALA A 128 -1.14 -19.56 -10.19
CA ALA A 128 -1.76 -20.85 -10.43
C ALA A 128 -1.56 -21.84 -9.26
N ASN A 129 -0.36 -21.85 -8.68
CA ASN A 129 -0.04 -22.73 -7.55
C ASN A 129 -0.81 -22.35 -6.27
N LYS A 130 -1.15 -21.06 -6.10
CA LYS A 130 -1.83 -20.53 -4.90
C LYS A 130 -3.33 -20.30 -5.12
N PHE A 131 -3.82 -20.57 -6.32
CA PHE A 131 -5.18 -20.24 -6.72
C PHE A 131 -6.23 -20.80 -5.77
N ASP A 132 -6.17 -22.07 -5.47
CA ASP A 132 -7.16 -22.74 -4.61
C ASP A 132 -7.11 -22.23 -3.16
N GLU A 133 -5.90 -21.91 -2.65
CA GLU A 133 -5.73 -21.30 -1.33
C GLU A 133 -6.32 -19.89 -1.29
N ILE A 134 -6.08 -19.08 -2.31
CA ILE A 134 -6.65 -17.74 -2.44
C ILE A 134 -8.17 -17.79 -2.45
N VAL A 135 -8.75 -18.68 -3.23
CA VAL A 135 -10.21 -18.85 -3.33
C VAL A 135 -10.79 -19.28 -1.98
N ALA A 136 -10.22 -20.29 -1.35
CA ALA A 136 -10.65 -20.80 -0.05
C ALA A 136 -10.52 -19.74 1.05
N PHE A 137 -9.44 -18.97 1.05
CA PHE A 137 -9.24 -17.87 2.01
C PHE A 137 -10.29 -16.77 1.87
N SER A 138 -10.62 -16.39 0.63
CA SER A 138 -11.59 -15.34 0.34
C SER A 138 -13.03 -15.73 0.69
N GLY A 139 -13.37 -17.02 0.64
CA GLY A 139 -14.72 -17.55 0.84
C GLY A 139 -15.72 -17.13 -0.24
N VAL A 140 -15.25 -16.82 -1.46
CA VAL A 140 -16.11 -16.47 -2.61
C VAL A 140 -16.15 -17.56 -3.66
N ASP A 141 -15.84 -18.81 -3.29
CA ASP A 141 -15.75 -19.99 -4.16
C ASP A 141 -16.94 -20.15 -5.10
N LYS A 142 -18.16 -19.98 -4.57
CA LYS A 142 -19.42 -20.09 -5.36
C LYS A 142 -19.58 -19.03 -6.45
N PHE A 143 -18.86 -17.94 -6.33
CA PHE A 143 -18.97 -16.78 -7.23
C PHE A 143 -17.71 -16.54 -8.05
N ILE A 144 -16.73 -17.44 -7.96
CA ILE A 144 -15.40 -17.22 -8.54
C ILE A 144 -15.42 -17.00 -10.05
N ASP A 145 -16.37 -17.58 -10.75
CA ASP A 145 -16.58 -17.44 -12.20
C ASP A 145 -17.62 -16.39 -12.57
N THR A 146 -18.06 -15.57 -11.60
CA THR A 146 -18.94 -14.41 -11.80
C THR A 146 -18.12 -13.13 -11.93
N PRO A 147 -18.50 -12.20 -12.85
CA PRO A 147 -17.86 -10.88 -12.96
C PRO A 147 -17.93 -10.10 -11.63
N VAL A 148 -16.81 -9.47 -11.24
CA VAL A 148 -16.73 -8.82 -9.90
C VAL A 148 -17.62 -7.60 -9.76
N LYS A 149 -18.14 -7.02 -10.84
CA LYS A 149 -19.17 -5.98 -10.79
C LYS A 149 -20.46 -6.43 -10.09
N HIS A 150 -20.70 -7.75 -10.01
CA HIS A 150 -21.84 -8.33 -9.31
C HIS A 150 -21.53 -8.74 -7.87
N TYR A 151 -20.28 -8.53 -7.41
CA TYR A 151 -19.90 -8.83 -6.04
C TYR A 151 -20.45 -7.78 -5.07
N SER A 152 -20.78 -8.21 -3.85
CA SER A 152 -20.94 -7.25 -2.77
C SER A 152 -19.60 -6.57 -2.44
N SER A 153 -19.64 -5.41 -1.80
CA SER A 153 -18.41 -4.73 -1.36
C SER A 153 -17.53 -5.64 -0.47
N GLY A 154 -18.16 -6.44 0.39
CA GLY A 154 -17.46 -7.42 1.23
C GLY A 154 -16.77 -8.51 0.42
N MET A 155 -17.46 -9.11 -0.56
CA MET A 155 -16.87 -10.14 -1.44
C MET A 155 -15.68 -9.58 -2.23
N TYR A 156 -15.84 -8.37 -2.78
CA TYR A 156 -14.78 -7.68 -3.53
C TYR A 156 -13.52 -7.52 -2.69
N VAL A 157 -13.69 -6.97 -1.50
CA VAL A 157 -12.57 -6.70 -0.61
C VAL A 157 -11.94 -7.98 -0.08
N ARG A 158 -12.73 -8.99 0.28
CA ARG A 158 -12.22 -10.31 0.72
C ARG A 158 -11.39 -10.98 -0.35
N LEU A 159 -11.83 -10.95 -1.63
CA LEU A 159 -11.05 -11.51 -2.73
C LEU A 159 -9.75 -10.75 -2.97
N ALA A 160 -9.81 -9.41 -2.99
CA ALA A 160 -8.64 -8.57 -3.19
C ALA A 160 -7.59 -8.77 -2.09
N PHE A 161 -8.06 -8.84 -0.84
CA PHE A 161 -7.18 -9.11 0.30
C PHE A 161 -6.61 -10.55 0.25
N ALA A 162 -7.40 -11.53 -0.17
CA ALA A 162 -6.93 -12.91 -0.30
C ALA A 162 -5.76 -13.01 -1.29
N VAL A 163 -5.83 -12.32 -2.44
CA VAL A 163 -4.69 -12.25 -3.38
C VAL A 163 -3.46 -11.65 -2.70
N ALA A 164 -3.64 -10.50 -2.05
CA ALA A 164 -2.55 -9.77 -1.39
C ALA A 164 -1.92 -10.55 -0.23
N ALA A 165 -2.72 -11.28 0.55
CA ALA A 165 -2.25 -12.10 1.68
C ALA A 165 -1.44 -13.35 1.25
N HIS A 166 -1.56 -13.75 -0.01
CA HIS A 166 -0.81 -14.88 -0.57
C HIS A 166 0.40 -14.47 -1.41
N LEU A 167 0.74 -13.16 -1.41
CA LEU A 167 2.02 -12.69 -1.92
C LEU A 167 3.15 -13.22 -1.03
N GLU A 168 4.28 -13.52 -1.65
CA GLU A 168 5.52 -13.90 -0.96
C GLU A 168 6.64 -12.91 -1.28
N PRO A 169 6.50 -11.64 -0.88
CA PRO A 169 7.55 -10.65 -1.05
C PRO A 169 8.62 -10.84 0.03
N GLU A 170 9.83 -10.37 -0.22
CA GLU A 170 10.86 -10.26 0.78
C GLU A 170 10.57 -9.11 1.78
N ILE A 171 9.84 -8.08 1.32
CA ILE A 171 9.46 -6.90 2.11
C ILE A 171 7.96 -6.66 1.96
N LEU A 172 7.23 -6.75 3.06
CA LEU A 172 5.79 -6.54 3.10
C LEU A 172 5.46 -5.22 3.80
N ILE A 173 4.73 -4.34 3.12
CA ILE A 173 4.27 -3.06 3.68
C ILE A 173 2.78 -3.14 3.93
N ILE A 174 2.38 -2.94 5.19
CA ILE A 174 1.01 -3.05 5.67
C ILE A 174 0.57 -1.69 6.22
N ASP A 175 -0.51 -1.14 5.67
CA ASP A 175 -1.17 0.04 6.24
C ASP A 175 -2.31 -0.39 7.16
N GLU A 176 -2.84 0.54 7.89
CA GLU A 176 -3.96 0.44 8.82
C GLU A 176 -5.24 -0.24 8.25
N VAL A 177 -5.29 -0.48 6.94
CA VAL A 177 -6.42 -1.06 6.19
C VAL A 177 -6.74 -2.53 6.55
N LEU A 178 -6.08 -3.14 7.55
CA LEU A 178 -6.44 -4.49 8.05
C LEU A 178 -7.85 -4.55 8.69
N ALA A 179 -8.52 -3.41 8.90
CA ALA A 179 -9.89 -3.33 9.40
C ALA A 179 -10.95 -3.58 8.30
N VAL A 180 -10.67 -4.48 7.35
CA VAL A 180 -11.53 -4.74 6.21
C VAL A 180 -12.25 -6.07 6.35
N GLY A 181 -13.54 -6.10 6.02
CA GLY A 181 -14.39 -7.29 6.14
C GLY A 181 -15.02 -7.40 7.52
N ASP A 182 -15.56 -8.57 7.81
CA ASP A 182 -16.10 -8.91 9.12
C ASP A 182 -14.99 -9.34 10.12
N ALA A 183 -15.34 -9.44 11.41
CA ALA A 183 -14.38 -9.77 12.46
C ALA A 183 -13.66 -11.11 12.24
N GLU A 184 -14.36 -12.11 11.70
CA GLU A 184 -13.78 -13.43 11.40
C GLU A 184 -12.72 -13.33 10.29
N PHE A 185 -13.01 -12.56 9.24
CA PHE A 185 -12.07 -12.37 8.15
C PHE A 185 -10.86 -11.54 8.60
N GLN A 186 -11.07 -10.54 9.45
CA GLN A 186 -9.96 -9.77 10.05
C GLN A 186 -9.02 -10.67 10.87
N GLU A 187 -9.55 -11.60 11.66
CA GLU A 187 -8.72 -12.56 12.40
C GLU A 187 -7.92 -13.47 11.47
N LYS A 188 -8.53 -13.96 10.39
CA LYS A 188 -7.83 -14.75 9.35
C LYS A 188 -6.68 -13.94 8.73
N CYS A 189 -6.93 -12.66 8.41
CA CYS A 189 -5.93 -11.76 7.85
C CYS A 189 -4.77 -11.55 8.82
N LEU A 190 -5.05 -11.27 10.10
CA LEU A 190 -4.02 -11.11 11.13
C LEU A 190 -3.22 -12.39 11.35
N GLY A 191 -3.86 -13.55 11.34
CA GLY A 191 -3.20 -14.85 11.41
C GLY A 191 -2.21 -15.03 10.27
N LYS A 192 -2.66 -14.84 9.02
CA LYS A 192 -1.79 -14.95 7.85
C LYS A 192 -0.61 -13.98 7.87
N MET A 193 -0.81 -12.74 8.35
CA MET A 193 0.28 -11.76 8.48
C MET A 193 1.32 -12.18 9.53
N LYS A 194 0.89 -12.81 10.63
CA LYS A 194 1.81 -13.38 11.63
C LYS A 194 2.64 -14.53 11.07
N ASP A 195 2.02 -15.40 10.29
CA ASP A 195 2.72 -16.51 9.63
C ASP A 195 3.80 -15.95 8.70
N VAL A 196 3.45 -14.96 7.88
CA VAL A 196 4.39 -14.28 6.97
C VAL A 196 5.54 -13.61 7.72
N ALA A 197 5.26 -12.93 8.84
CA ALA A 197 6.30 -12.34 9.69
C ALA A 197 7.20 -13.41 10.35
N GLY A 198 6.62 -14.55 10.75
CA GLY A 198 7.35 -15.68 11.34
C GLY A 198 8.27 -16.42 10.37
N GLU A 199 8.09 -16.27 9.06
CA GLU A 199 8.94 -16.85 8.01
C GLU A 199 10.25 -16.06 7.76
N GLY A 200 10.59 -15.07 8.59
CA GLY A 200 11.82 -14.27 8.47
C GLY A 200 11.76 -13.19 7.39
N ARG A 201 10.56 -12.81 6.95
CA ARG A 201 10.35 -11.70 6.00
C ARG A 201 10.38 -10.35 6.72
N THR A 202 10.82 -9.34 6.02
CA THR A 202 10.79 -7.96 6.53
C THR A 202 9.37 -7.41 6.44
N VAL A 203 8.80 -6.98 7.56
CA VAL A 203 7.44 -6.44 7.62
C VAL A 203 7.45 -5.01 8.14
N ILE A 204 6.84 -4.10 7.41
CA ILE A 204 6.65 -2.71 7.83
C ILE A 204 5.16 -2.50 8.07
N PHE A 205 4.80 -2.25 9.31
CA PHE A 205 3.43 -2.04 9.72
C PHE A 205 3.20 -0.58 10.13
N VAL A 206 2.17 0.04 9.56
CA VAL A 206 1.79 1.42 9.93
C VAL A 206 0.45 1.43 10.60
N SER A 207 0.40 1.99 11.80
CA SER A 207 -0.85 2.15 12.53
C SER A 207 -0.81 3.39 13.41
N HIS A 208 -2.00 3.92 13.72
CA HIS A 208 -2.18 4.86 14.81
C HIS A 208 -2.49 4.14 16.14
N ASP A 209 -2.81 2.85 16.10
CA ASP A 209 -3.11 2.02 17.27
C ASP A 209 -1.84 1.29 17.76
N ILE A 210 -1.29 1.76 18.87
CA ILE A 210 -0.12 1.18 19.53
C ILE A 210 -0.39 -0.26 20.00
N ALA A 211 -1.64 -0.59 20.35
CA ALA A 211 -1.99 -1.93 20.81
C ALA A 211 -1.95 -2.94 19.66
N ALA A 212 -2.38 -2.54 18.46
CA ALA A 212 -2.30 -3.36 17.26
C ALA A 212 -0.82 -3.61 16.86
N VAL A 213 0.03 -2.58 16.92
CA VAL A 213 1.46 -2.70 16.64
C VAL A 213 2.13 -3.68 17.62
N LYS A 214 1.86 -3.56 18.93
CA LYS A 214 2.45 -4.46 19.96
C LYS A 214 2.02 -5.92 19.84
N LYS A 215 0.93 -6.21 19.13
CA LYS A 215 0.49 -7.61 18.88
C LYS A 215 1.21 -8.25 17.70
N LEU A 216 1.81 -7.45 16.81
CA LEU A 216 2.46 -7.89 15.58
C LEU A 216 4.00 -7.81 15.66
N CYS A 217 4.53 -6.88 16.44
CA CYS A 217 5.93 -6.73 16.80
C CYS A 217 6.15 -7.26 18.23
#